data_4f714166a3633cab5b71bf53fe04cc5e
#
_entry.id   4f714166a3633cab5b71bf53fe04cc5e
#
_cell.length_a   1.000
_cell.length_b   1.000
_cell.length_c   1.000
_cell.angle_alpha   90.00
_cell.angle_beta   90.00
_cell.angle_gamma   90.00
#
_symmetry.space_group_name_H-M   'P 1'
#
loop_
_entity.id
_entity.type
_entity.pdbx_description
1 polymer ?
#
loop_
_entity_poly.entity_id
_entity_poly.type
_entity_poly.pdbx_seq_one_letter_code
_entity_poly.pdbx_strand_id
1 'polypeptide(L)'
;MIKKTSRIHGWSEAKYWGFIRSCLRRAFQRYPNKYRTQASAKRVGGKYECNLCKKEFRAKDVAVDHIVPCGTLKSFEDLAVFADNMFCEIKGLQILCKACHKTKTLHERGMSDEDIKVSEFRKLPAKQQKEKLSMYINDVGKNQAERLKQYRELL
;
A
#
# COMPACT_ATOMS: atom_id res chain seq x y z
N MET A 1 31.16 -19.48 -8.49
CA MET A 1 30.14 -18.61 -7.86
C MET A 1 30.55 -18.34 -6.42
N ILE A 2 30.98 -17.12 -6.09
CA ILE A 2 31.30 -16.71 -4.73
C ILE A 2 29.96 -16.62 -3.99
N LYS A 3 29.72 -17.48 -3.00
CA LYS A 3 28.55 -17.33 -2.10
C LYS A 3 28.71 -15.97 -1.40
N LYS A 4 27.83 -15.02 -1.69
CA LYS A 4 27.76 -13.77 -0.92
C LYS A 4 27.53 -14.17 0.55
N THR A 5 28.57 -14.05 1.36
CA THR A 5 28.47 -14.27 2.80
C THR A 5 27.55 -13.19 3.38
N SER A 6 26.60 -13.61 4.20
CA SER A 6 25.71 -12.69 4.92
C SER A 6 26.55 -11.66 5.70
N ARG A 7 26.23 -10.37 5.57
CA ARG A 7 26.90 -9.27 6.29
C ARG A 7 26.72 -9.33 7.80
N ILE A 8 25.68 -10.05 8.24
CA ILE A 8 25.44 -10.36 9.66
C ILE A 8 25.31 -11.87 9.76
N HIS A 9 26.13 -12.48 10.63
CA HIS A 9 26.09 -13.92 10.86
C HIS A 9 24.67 -14.43 11.10
N GLY A 10 24.28 -15.50 10.40
CA GLY A 10 22.95 -16.12 10.48
C GLY A 10 21.81 -15.34 9.79
N TRP A 11 22.10 -14.24 9.09
CA TRP A 11 21.08 -13.52 8.33
C TRP A 11 21.17 -13.83 6.82
N SER A 12 20.01 -13.97 6.18
CA SER A 12 19.95 -13.94 4.71
C SER A 12 20.05 -12.49 4.21
N GLU A 13 20.50 -12.31 2.96
CA GLU A 13 20.49 -11.00 2.29
C GLU A 13 19.10 -10.33 2.33
N ALA A 14 18.04 -11.08 2.12
CA ALA A 14 16.66 -10.57 2.21
C ALA A 14 16.33 -10.01 3.60
N LYS A 15 16.79 -10.69 4.67
CA LYS A 15 16.61 -10.24 6.05
C LYS A 15 17.40 -8.96 6.32
N TYR A 16 18.65 -8.90 5.85
CA TYR A 16 19.51 -7.73 5.98
C TYR A 16 18.87 -6.50 5.30
N TRP A 17 18.50 -6.61 4.02
CA TRP A 17 17.88 -5.49 3.30
C TRP A 17 16.48 -5.13 3.84
N GLY A 18 15.75 -6.10 4.35
CA GLY A 18 14.51 -5.88 5.09
C GLY A 18 14.71 -5.00 6.32
N PHE A 19 15.80 -5.25 7.08
CA PHE A 19 16.18 -4.44 8.23
C PHE A 19 16.55 -3.00 7.83
N ILE A 20 17.45 -2.83 6.85
CA ILE A 20 17.86 -1.49 6.37
C ILE A 20 16.63 -0.70 5.89
N ARG A 21 15.77 -1.31 5.09
CA ARG A 21 14.53 -0.68 4.63
C ARG A 21 13.63 -0.27 5.79
N SER A 22 13.53 -1.08 6.84
CA SER A 22 12.72 -0.74 8.01
C SER A 22 13.31 0.43 8.83
N CYS A 23 14.65 0.55 8.88
CA CYS A 23 15.33 1.69 9.50
C CYS A 23 15.05 3.00 8.74
N LEU A 24 15.16 2.99 7.41
CA LEU A 24 14.86 4.15 6.58
C LEU A 24 13.39 4.58 6.70
N ARG A 25 12.45 3.62 6.70
CA ARG A 25 11.02 3.91 6.92
C ARG A 25 10.74 4.51 8.29
N ARG A 26 11.44 4.08 9.33
CA ARG A 26 11.35 4.70 10.67
C ARG A 26 11.92 6.11 10.68
N ALA A 27 13.04 6.35 9.97
CA ALA A 27 13.60 7.69 9.80
C ALA A 27 12.61 8.62 9.07
N PHE A 28 11.92 8.14 8.03
CA PHE A 28 10.88 8.90 7.32
C PHE A 28 9.74 9.35 8.25
N GLN A 29 9.41 8.60 9.31
CA GLN A 29 8.40 9.05 10.27
C GLN A 29 8.76 10.37 10.97
N ARG A 30 10.06 10.71 11.03
CA ARG A 30 10.59 11.95 11.63
C ARG A 30 11.01 12.97 10.56
N TYR A 31 10.78 12.68 9.27
CA TYR A 31 11.23 13.52 8.16
C TYR A 31 10.46 14.84 8.13
N PRO A 32 11.16 16.03 8.16
CA PRO A 32 10.50 17.32 8.24
C PRO A 32 9.49 17.58 7.14
N ASN A 33 9.79 17.17 5.88
CA ASN A 33 8.89 17.40 4.77
C ASN A 33 7.59 16.60 4.88
N LYS A 34 7.59 15.45 5.55
CA LYS A 34 6.35 14.72 5.88
C LYS A 34 5.41 15.59 6.72
N TYR A 35 5.92 16.24 7.76
CA TYR A 35 5.12 17.12 8.62
C TYR A 35 4.70 18.39 7.90
N ARG A 36 5.57 18.97 7.07
CA ARG A 36 5.26 20.15 6.24
C ARG A 36 4.16 19.84 5.24
N THR A 37 4.20 18.69 4.55
CA THR A 37 3.14 18.22 3.66
C THR A 37 1.82 18.08 4.41
N GLN A 38 1.85 17.49 5.61
CA GLN A 38 0.66 17.33 6.43
C GLN A 38 0.12 18.70 6.90
N ALA A 39 0.98 19.61 7.30
CA ALA A 39 0.58 20.94 7.74
C ALA A 39 -0.04 21.77 6.59
N SER A 40 0.58 21.76 5.40
CA SER A 40 0.10 22.51 4.23
C SER A 40 -1.22 21.97 3.67
N ALA A 41 -1.50 20.68 3.86
CA ALA A 41 -2.73 20.04 3.37
C ALA A 41 -3.92 20.16 4.34
N LYS A 42 -3.72 20.77 5.52
CA LYS A 42 -4.76 20.92 6.53
C LYS A 42 -5.78 21.99 6.10
N ARG A 43 -7.03 21.61 6.02
CA ARG A 43 -8.18 22.46 5.67
C ARG A 43 -8.85 23.03 6.93
N VAL A 44 -9.77 23.98 6.72
CA VAL A 44 -10.64 24.51 7.77
C VAL A 44 -11.37 23.36 8.47
N GLY A 45 -11.49 23.41 9.79
CA GLY A 45 -12.06 22.32 10.58
C GLY A 45 -11.13 21.15 10.84
N GLY A 46 -9.81 21.27 10.51
CA GLY A 46 -8.81 20.25 10.82
C GLY A 46 -8.88 18.98 9.96
N LYS A 47 -9.59 19.05 8.84
CA LYS A 47 -9.70 17.96 7.87
C LYS A 47 -8.59 18.01 6.83
N TYR A 48 -8.46 16.92 6.07
CA TYR A 48 -7.49 16.72 5.01
C TYR A 48 -8.18 16.20 3.76
N GLU A 49 -7.94 16.82 2.62
CA GLU A 49 -8.44 16.36 1.33
C GLU A 49 -7.52 15.25 0.79
N CYS A 50 -8.10 14.13 0.38
CA CYS A 50 -7.37 13.08 -0.31
C CYS A 50 -7.04 13.49 -1.75
N ASN A 51 -5.77 13.44 -2.14
CA ASN A 51 -5.32 13.84 -3.48
C ASN A 51 -5.93 13.01 -4.62
N LEU A 52 -6.35 11.76 -4.35
CA LEU A 52 -6.95 10.88 -5.37
C LEU A 52 -8.49 11.00 -5.43
N CYS A 53 -9.19 10.74 -4.32
CA CYS A 53 -10.66 10.73 -4.35
C CYS A 53 -11.30 12.09 -4.03
N LYS A 54 -10.52 13.11 -3.69
CA LYS A 54 -10.95 14.50 -3.40
C LYS A 54 -11.92 14.64 -2.21
N LYS A 55 -12.15 13.57 -1.44
CA LYS A 55 -12.98 13.60 -0.25
C LYS A 55 -12.17 14.05 0.96
N GLU A 56 -12.86 14.65 1.93
CA GLU A 56 -12.26 15.12 3.18
C GLU A 56 -12.28 14.06 4.28
N PHE A 57 -11.21 13.98 5.04
CA PHE A 57 -11.02 13.01 6.11
C PHE A 57 -10.37 13.65 7.34
N ARG A 58 -10.54 13.02 8.51
CA ARG A 58 -9.83 13.40 9.74
C ARG A 58 -8.37 12.96 9.66
N ALA A 59 -7.49 13.58 10.44
CA ALA A 59 -6.05 13.28 10.47
C ALA A 59 -5.73 11.77 10.64
N LYS A 60 -6.50 11.06 11.46
CA LYS A 60 -6.32 9.62 11.71
C LYS A 60 -6.66 8.72 10.52
N ASP A 61 -7.38 9.25 9.54
CA ASP A 61 -7.91 8.50 8.40
C ASP A 61 -7.13 8.78 7.10
N VAL A 62 -6.07 9.60 7.18
CA VAL A 62 -5.16 9.92 6.09
C VAL A 62 -3.73 9.51 6.40
N ALA A 63 -2.92 9.39 5.36
CA ALA A 63 -1.47 9.19 5.43
C ALA A 63 -0.76 10.11 4.43
N VAL A 64 0.47 10.52 4.77
CA VAL A 64 1.40 11.10 3.80
C VAL A 64 2.00 9.96 3.01
N ASP A 65 1.88 10.01 1.72
CA ASP A 65 2.33 9.01 0.76
C ASP A 65 3.27 9.64 -0.28
N HIS A 66 4.13 8.82 -0.88
CA HIS A 66 5.02 9.23 -1.97
C HIS A 66 4.26 9.17 -3.30
N ILE A 67 4.33 10.24 -4.11
CA ILE A 67 3.74 10.24 -5.45
C ILE A 67 4.45 9.18 -6.30
N VAL A 68 5.78 9.22 -6.33
CA VAL A 68 6.63 8.20 -6.95
C VAL A 68 7.01 7.16 -5.87
N PRO A 69 6.75 5.87 -6.08
CA PRO A 69 7.14 4.83 -5.14
C PRO A 69 8.64 4.84 -4.83
N CYS A 70 9.01 4.59 -3.58
CA CYS A 70 10.43 4.52 -3.20
C CYS A 70 11.20 3.40 -3.91
N GLY A 71 10.50 2.45 -4.50
CA GLY A 71 11.11 1.32 -5.19
C GLY A 71 11.49 0.17 -4.25
N THR A 72 12.35 -0.70 -4.77
CA THR A 72 12.89 -1.84 -4.03
C THR A 72 14.28 -1.50 -3.46
N LEU A 73 14.65 -2.12 -2.35
CA LEU A 73 15.97 -2.03 -1.76
C LEU A 73 16.46 -3.46 -1.48
N LYS A 74 17.31 -3.98 -2.38
CA LYS A 74 17.85 -5.34 -2.33
C LYS A 74 19.38 -5.38 -2.39
N SER A 75 19.99 -4.24 -2.73
CA SER A 75 21.43 -4.09 -2.90
C SER A 75 21.89 -2.68 -2.53
N PHE A 76 23.21 -2.44 -2.51
CA PHE A 76 23.74 -1.07 -2.29
C PHE A 76 23.51 -0.16 -3.48
N GLU A 77 23.45 -0.72 -4.67
CA GLU A 77 23.18 0.01 -5.91
C GLU A 77 21.78 0.63 -5.89
N ASP A 78 20.82 -0.05 -5.23
CA ASP A 78 19.46 0.49 -5.06
C ASP A 78 19.38 1.64 -4.05
N LEU A 79 20.38 1.77 -3.14
CA LEU A 79 20.26 2.59 -1.93
C LEU A 79 20.09 4.08 -2.25
N ALA A 80 20.86 4.61 -3.19
CA ALA A 80 20.79 6.04 -3.55
C ALA A 80 19.40 6.41 -4.05
N VAL A 81 18.89 5.70 -5.06
CA VAL A 81 17.56 5.94 -5.63
C VAL A 81 16.45 5.73 -4.60
N PHE A 82 16.57 4.68 -3.79
CA PHE A 82 15.60 4.42 -2.72
C PHE A 82 15.57 5.55 -1.68
N ALA A 83 16.74 6.07 -1.29
CA ALA A 83 16.85 7.14 -0.32
C ALA A 83 16.33 8.47 -0.88
N ASP A 84 16.65 8.83 -2.12
CA ASP A 84 16.15 10.04 -2.78
C ASP A 84 14.63 10.03 -2.89
N ASN A 85 14.05 8.89 -3.30
CA ASN A 85 12.59 8.75 -3.38
C ASN A 85 11.95 8.77 -1.98
N MET A 86 12.60 8.16 -0.97
CA MET A 86 12.09 8.11 0.41
C MET A 86 12.10 9.49 1.09
N PHE A 87 13.17 10.26 0.90
CA PHE A 87 13.38 11.57 1.53
C PHE A 87 13.23 12.72 0.52
N CYS A 88 12.25 12.60 -0.36
CA CYS A 88 11.98 13.57 -1.42
C CYS A 88 11.47 14.92 -0.89
N GLU A 89 11.45 15.92 -1.77
CA GLU A 89 10.85 17.22 -1.47
C GLU A 89 9.33 17.13 -1.25
N ILE A 90 8.74 18.20 -0.69
CA ILE A 90 7.29 18.29 -0.42
C ILE A 90 6.46 17.99 -1.67
N LYS A 91 6.90 18.46 -2.86
CA LYS A 91 6.22 18.19 -4.14
C LYS A 91 6.16 16.72 -4.53
N GLY A 92 7.03 15.87 -3.96
CA GLY A 92 7.03 14.40 -4.15
C GLY A 92 6.11 13.66 -3.18
N LEU A 93 5.46 14.38 -2.26
CA LEU A 93 4.58 13.82 -1.24
C LEU A 93 3.13 14.25 -1.47
N GLN A 94 2.19 13.43 -1.03
CA GLN A 94 0.76 13.67 -1.16
C GLN A 94 -0.01 13.16 0.07
N ILE A 95 -1.23 13.65 0.25
CA ILE A 95 -2.15 13.14 1.28
C ILE A 95 -3.12 12.16 0.63
N LEU A 96 -3.18 10.96 1.14
CA LEU A 96 -4.15 9.94 0.73
C LEU A 96 -4.98 9.46 1.91
N CYS A 97 -6.27 9.21 1.68
CA CYS A 97 -7.05 8.45 2.65
C CYS A 97 -6.58 6.98 2.67
N LYS A 98 -6.86 6.28 3.77
CA LYS A 98 -6.41 4.88 3.96
C LYS A 98 -6.85 3.95 2.82
N ALA A 99 -8.04 4.15 2.26
CA ALA A 99 -8.53 3.34 1.14
C ALA A 99 -7.71 3.59 -0.12
N CYS A 100 -7.56 4.85 -0.56
CA CYS A 100 -6.76 5.19 -1.74
C CYS A 100 -5.28 4.80 -1.60
N HIS A 101 -4.69 5.01 -0.41
CA HIS A 101 -3.32 4.59 -0.13
C HIS A 101 -3.15 3.06 -0.25
N LYS A 102 -4.12 2.28 0.27
CA LYS A 102 -4.12 0.82 0.14
C LYS A 102 -4.21 0.38 -1.33
N THR A 103 -5.17 0.95 -2.09
CA THR A 103 -5.34 0.64 -3.52
C THR A 103 -4.08 0.97 -4.31
N LYS A 104 -3.53 2.19 -4.14
CA LYS A 104 -2.26 2.60 -4.78
C LYS A 104 -1.12 1.61 -4.48
N THR A 105 -0.96 1.22 -3.20
CA THR A 105 0.08 0.26 -2.81
C THR A 105 -0.10 -1.12 -3.48
N LEU A 106 -1.33 -1.56 -3.72
CA LEU A 106 -1.60 -2.83 -4.41
C LEU A 106 -1.29 -2.72 -5.90
N HIS A 107 -1.63 -1.61 -6.56
CA HIS A 107 -1.24 -1.32 -7.95
C HIS A 107 0.30 -1.28 -8.11
N GLU A 108 1.01 -0.62 -7.19
CA GLU A 108 2.48 -0.58 -7.18
C GLU A 108 3.12 -1.98 -7.04
N ARG A 109 2.39 -2.95 -6.52
CA ARG A 109 2.77 -4.38 -6.46
C ARG A 109 2.35 -5.18 -7.68
N GLY A 110 1.80 -4.53 -8.71
CA GLY A 110 1.38 -5.16 -9.95
C GLY A 110 -0.01 -5.82 -9.91
N MET A 111 -0.82 -5.54 -8.89
CA MET A 111 -2.20 -6.05 -8.86
C MET A 111 -3.11 -5.19 -9.75
N SER A 112 -3.94 -5.84 -10.57
CA SER A 112 -5.01 -5.18 -11.33
C SER A 112 -6.18 -4.77 -10.41
N ASP A 113 -7.06 -3.87 -10.90
CA ASP A 113 -8.29 -3.51 -10.20
C ASP A 113 -9.16 -4.74 -9.91
N GLU A 114 -9.22 -5.68 -10.84
CA GLU A 114 -9.94 -6.93 -10.69
C GLU A 114 -9.36 -7.79 -9.56
N ASP A 115 -8.04 -7.98 -9.53
CA ASP A 115 -7.37 -8.74 -8.47
C ASP A 115 -7.57 -8.11 -7.10
N ILE A 116 -7.58 -6.78 -7.03
CA ILE A 116 -7.86 -6.05 -5.79
C ILE A 116 -9.28 -6.34 -5.31
N LYS A 117 -10.29 -6.25 -6.18
CA LYS A 117 -11.69 -6.55 -5.87
C LYS A 117 -11.86 -8.00 -5.41
N VAL A 118 -11.24 -8.96 -6.12
CA VAL A 118 -11.26 -10.39 -5.73
C VAL A 118 -10.59 -10.61 -4.39
N SER A 119 -9.46 -9.96 -4.13
CA SER A 119 -8.76 -10.03 -2.83
C SER A 119 -9.61 -9.47 -1.68
N GLU A 120 -10.37 -8.42 -1.92
CA GLU A 120 -11.28 -7.84 -0.93
C GLU A 120 -12.50 -8.74 -0.69
N PHE A 121 -13.10 -9.27 -1.77
CA PHE A 121 -14.19 -10.23 -1.67
C PHE A 121 -13.78 -11.49 -0.89
N ARG A 122 -12.56 -12.01 -1.12
CA ARG A 122 -12.01 -13.16 -0.38
C ARG A 122 -12.01 -12.97 1.14
N LYS A 123 -11.84 -11.72 1.62
CA LYS A 123 -11.77 -11.39 3.05
C LYS A 123 -13.13 -11.28 3.71
N LEU A 124 -14.21 -11.22 2.94
CA LEU A 124 -15.56 -11.17 3.49
C LEU A 124 -15.92 -12.50 4.15
N PRO A 125 -16.70 -12.49 5.24
CA PRO A 125 -17.32 -13.70 5.80
C PRO A 125 -18.15 -14.44 4.75
N ALA A 126 -18.26 -15.77 4.86
CA ALA A 126 -18.98 -16.59 3.89
C ALA A 126 -20.43 -16.14 3.67
N LYS A 127 -21.11 -15.68 4.72
CA LYS A 127 -22.46 -15.12 4.63
C LYS A 127 -22.51 -13.91 3.68
N GLN A 128 -21.63 -12.92 3.87
CA GLN A 128 -21.57 -11.73 3.04
C GLN A 128 -21.13 -12.03 1.60
N GLN A 129 -20.25 -13.03 1.40
CA GLN A 129 -19.90 -13.48 0.06
C GLN A 129 -21.12 -14.02 -0.68
N LYS A 130 -21.92 -14.87 0.01
CA LYS A 130 -23.17 -15.44 -0.54
C LYS A 130 -24.21 -14.36 -0.84
N GLU A 131 -24.46 -13.46 0.10
CA GLU A 131 -25.38 -12.33 -0.08
C GLU A 131 -24.99 -11.48 -1.31
N LYS A 132 -23.71 -11.15 -1.45
CA LYS A 132 -23.23 -10.34 -2.57
C LYS A 132 -23.38 -11.05 -3.93
N LEU A 133 -23.14 -12.37 -3.98
CA LEU A 133 -23.31 -13.15 -5.21
C LEU A 133 -24.76 -13.40 -5.55
N SER A 134 -25.63 -13.67 -4.55
CA SER A 134 -27.06 -13.94 -4.79
C SER A 134 -27.83 -12.78 -5.42
N MET A 135 -27.24 -11.58 -5.42
CA MET A 135 -27.81 -10.41 -6.13
C MET A 135 -27.69 -10.57 -7.67
N TYR A 136 -26.81 -11.45 -8.16
CA TYR A 136 -26.49 -11.59 -9.59
C TYR A 136 -26.67 -13.00 -10.10
N ILE A 137 -26.59 -14.03 -9.24
CA ILE A 137 -26.65 -15.45 -9.62
C ILE A 137 -27.54 -16.23 -8.64
N ASN A 138 -28.27 -17.24 -9.14
CA ASN A 138 -29.20 -18.05 -8.34
C ASN A 138 -28.46 -19.19 -7.59
N ASP A 139 -27.44 -19.81 -8.21
CA ASP A 139 -26.69 -20.92 -7.61
C ASP A 139 -25.34 -20.45 -7.10
N VAL A 140 -25.33 -20.03 -5.83
CA VAL A 140 -24.11 -19.52 -5.17
C VAL A 140 -23.25 -20.66 -4.65
N GLY A 141 -21.97 -20.65 -5.01
CA GLY A 141 -20.98 -21.67 -4.64
C GLY A 141 -20.94 -22.02 -3.16
N LYS A 142 -20.85 -23.30 -2.84
CA LYS A 142 -20.86 -23.84 -1.48
C LYS A 142 -19.58 -23.52 -0.74
N ASN A 143 -18.44 -23.62 -1.40
CA ASN A 143 -17.13 -23.32 -0.82
C ASN A 143 -16.56 -21.97 -1.30
N GLN A 144 -15.45 -21.52 -0.67
CA GLN A 144 -14.85 -20.24 -0.98
C GLN A 144 -14.27 -20.19 -2.42
N ALA A 145 -13.71 -21.29 -2.88
CA ALA A 145 -13.08 -21.34 -4.22
C ALA A 145 -14.14 -21.15 -5.34
N GLU A 146 -15.28 -21.82 -5.23
CA GLU A 146 -16.42 -21.65 -6.15
C GLU A 146 -16.92 -20.20 -6.14
N ARG A 147 -17.13 -19.61 -4.97
CA ARG A 147 -17.57 -18.22 -4.85
C ARG A 147 -16.57 -17.22 -5.40
N LEU A 148 -15.26 -17.45 -5.26
CA LEU A 148 -14.24 -16.59 -5.85
C LEU A 148 -14.23 -16.68 -7.37
N LYS A 149 -14.43 -17.88 -7.93
CA LYS A 149 -14.57 -18.09 -9.39
C LYS A 149 -15.78 -17.32 -9.92
N GLN A 150 -16.95 -17.54 -9.32
CA GLN A 150 -18.19 -16.85 -9.68
C GLN A 150 -18.05 -15.31 -9.57
N TYR A 151 -17.39 -14.80 -8.53
CA TYR A 151 -17.17 -13.36 -8.39
C TYR A 151 -16.25 -12.79 -9.47
N ARG A 152 -15.25 -13.54 -9.94
CA ARG A 152 -14.40 -13.14 -11.06
C ARG A 152 -15.18 -13.05 -12.38
N GLU A 153 -16.08 -13.98 -12.60
CA GLU A 153 -16.93 -14.00 -13.80
C GLU A 153 -17.94 -12.83 -13.85
N LEU A 154 -18.17 -12.14 -12.73
CA LEU A 154 -19.04 -10.97 -12.61
C LEU A 154 -18.29 -9.63 -12.73
N LEU A 155 -16.94 -9.62 -12.75
CA LEU A 155 -16.14 -8.39 -12.80
C LEU A 155 -15.85 -7.95 -14.21
#